data_9cee4d3b3a33fc756a0e4821aeda207a
#
_entry.id   9cee4d3b3a33fc756a0e4821aeda207a
#
_cell.length_a   1.000
_cell.length_b   1.000
_cell.length_c   1.000
_cell.angle_alpha   90.00
_cell.angle_beta   90.00
_cell.angle_gamma   90.00
#
_symmetry.space_group_name_H-M   'P 1'
#
loop_
_entity.id
_entity.type
_entity.pdbx_description
1 polymer ?
#
loop_
_entity_poly.entity_id
_entity_poly.type
_entity_poly.pdbx_seq_one_letter_code
_entity_poly.pdbx_strand_id
1 'polypeptide(L)'
;MNEYERQRRIAESTKKLYPPGTRIELISMKDPYAPVLAGTRGTVKFVDSMGTIFPEWDNNRTIGIVPGEDSFRKLTQEEIEAENQSMS
;
A
#
# COMPACT_ATOMS: atom_id res chain seq x y z
N MET A 1 -26.47 -1.95 9.54
CA MET A 1 -25.54 -2.22 8.43
C MET A 1 -24.99 -3.63 8.60
N ASN A 2 -25.09 -4.45 7.57
CA ASN A 2 -24.54 -5.80 7.65
C ASN A 2 -23.04 -5.81 7.36
N GLU A 3 -22.41 -6.94 7.60
CA GLU A 3 -20.96 -7.09 7.43
C GLU A 3 -20.49 -6.85 6.00
N TYR A 4 -21.29 -7.30 5.04
CA TYR A 4 -20.97 -7.11 3.62
C TYR A 4 -20.91 -5.61 3.26
N GLU A 5 -21.90 -4.85 3.71
CA GLU A 5 -21.93 -3.42 3.43
C GLU A 5 -20.81 -2.67 4.13
N ARG A 6 -20.44 -3.08 5.33
CA ARG A 6 -19.32 -2.49 6.05
C ARG A 6 -18.01 -2.73 5.30
N GLN A 7 -17.79 -3.97 4.88
CA GLN A 7 -16.58 -4.35 4.14
C GLN A 7 -16.48 -3.55 2.83
N ARG A 8 -17.59 -3.41 2.14
CA ARG A 8 -17.64 -2.65 0.90
C ARG A 8 -17.29 -1.19 1.11
N ARG A 9 -17.79 -0.57 2.18
CA ARG A 9 -17.49 0.83 2.50
C ARG A 9 -16.01 1.01 2.85
N ILE A 10 -15.46 0.08 3.60
CA ILE A 10 -14.04 0.10 3.95
C ILE A 10 -13.19 0.01 2.68
N ALA A 11 -13.52 -0.91 1.78
CA ALA A 11 -12.81 -1.06 0.53
C ALA A 11 -12.89 0.21 -0.33
N GLU A 12 -14.06 0.82 -0.42
CA GLU A 12 -14.23 2.06 -1.20
C GLU A 12 -13.44 3.22 -0.59
N SER A 13 -13.43 3.33 0.74
CA SER A 13 -12.62 4.35 1.43
C SER A 13 -11.15 4.14 1.17
N THR A 14 -10.69 2.89 1.22
CA THR A 14 -9.30 2.53 0.95
C THR A 14 -8.91 2.91 -0.48
N LYS A 15 -9.78 2.64 -1.44
CA LYS A 15 -9.54 3.02 -2.84
C LYS A 15 -9.36 4.53 -3.00
N LYS A 16 -10.14 5.31 -2.27
CA LYS A 16 -10.06 6.78 -2.32
C LYS A 16 -8.77 7.29 -1.69
N LEU A 17 -8.35 6.67 -0.58
CA LEU A 17 -7.13 7.08 0.14
C LEU A 17 -5.86 6.68 -0.59
N TYR A 18 -5.91 5.58 -1.32
CA TYR A 18 -4.73 5.01 -2.00
C TYR A 18 -5.01 4.77 -3.48
N PRO A 19 -5.22 5.85 -4.25
CA PRO A 19 -5.43 5.69 -5.69
C PRO A 19 -4.18 5.18 -6.39
N PRO A 20 -4.32 4.62 -7.60
CA PRO A 20 -3.15 4.17 -8.37
C PRO A 20 -2.11 5.28 -8.49
N GLY A 21 -0.85 4.93 -8.32
CA GLY A 21 0.25 5.89 -8.36
C GLY A 21 0.69 6.39 -7.00
N THR A 22 -0.07 6.10 -5.94
CA THR A 22 0.30 6.51 -4.57
C THR A 22 1.59 5.81 -4.16
N ARG A 23 2.57 6.58 -3.67
CA ARG A 23 3.83 6.02 -3.16
C ARG A 23 3.66 5.69 -1.69
N ILE A 24 4.09 4.51 -1.31
CA ILE A 24 3.96 4.00 0.06
C ILE A 24 5.28 3.36 0.51
N GLU A 25 5.40 3.20 1.82
CA GLU A 25 6.53 2.50 2.43
C GLU A 25 6.00 1.49 3.44
N LEU A 26 6.51 0.28 3.39
CA LEU A 26 6.14 -0.76 4.33
C LEU A 26 6.80 -0.52 5.67
N ILE A 27 6.02 -0.57 6.76
CA ILE A 27 6.53 -0.50 8.12
C ILE A 27 6.71 -1.92 8.67
N SER A 28 5.68 -2.76 8.54
CA SER A 28 5.80 -4.17 8.94
C SER A 28 4.70 -4.99 8.29
N MET A 29 4.98 -6.26 8.00
CA MET A 29 3.98 -7.22 7.55
C MET A 29 3.78 -8.28 8.61
N LYS A 30 2.53 -8.73 8.75
CA LYS A 30 2.18 -9.77 9.70
C LYS A 30 2.78 -11.12 9.32
N ASP A 31 2.86 -11.41 8.03
CA ASP A 31 3.41 -12.66 7.52
C ASP A 31 4.95 -12.65 7.62
N PRO A 32 5.54 -13.52 8.48
CA PRO A 32 7.00 -13.54 8.64
C PRO A 32 7.75 -14.07 7.41
N TYR A 33 7.04 -14.68 6.48
CA TYR A 33 7.64 -15.20 5.23
C TYR A 33 7.44 -14.25 4.07
N ALA A 34 6.89 -13.06 4.33
CA ALA A 34 6.68 -12.08 3.27
C ALA A 34 8.01 -11.69 2.61
N PRO A 35 8.05 -11.59 1.28
CA PRO A 35 9.30 -11.28 0.57
C PRO A 35 9.63 -9.78 0.59
N VAL A 36 8.86 -8.98 1.30
CA VAL A 36 9.04 -7.53 1.35
C VAL A 36 9.47 -7.14 2.75
N LEU A 37 10.61 -6.49 2.85
CA LEU A 37 11.18 -6.06 4.13
C LEU A 37 10.66 -4.69 4.52
N ALA A 38 10.65 -4.43 5.84
CA ALA A 38 10.34 -3.10 6.37
C ALA A 38 11.24 -2.06 5.71
N GLY A 39 10.67 -0.90 5.38
CA GLY A 39 11.38 0.16 4.68
C GLY A 39 11.31 0.09 3.17
N THR A 40 10.83 -1.03 2.62
CA THR A 40 10.64 -1.15 1.18
C THR A 40 9.53 -0.20 0.73
N ARG A 41 9.76 0.50 -0.37
CA ARG A 41 8.78 1.42 -0.96
C ARG A 41 8.15 0.78 -2.18
N GLY A 42 6.97 1.26 -2.52
CA GLY A 42 6.24 0.77 -3.67
C GLY A 42 5.21 1.77 -4.17
N THR A 43 4.61 1.44 -5.29
CA THR A 43 3.60 2.28 -5.93
C THR A 43 2.30 1.48 -6.02
N VAL A 44 1.22 2.03 -5.49
CA VAL A 44 -0.10 1.38 -5.54
C VAL A 44 -0.54 1.22 -6.99
N LYS A 45 -0.95 0.01 -7.35
CA LYS A 45 -1.52 -0.31 -8.66
C LYS A 45 -3.05 -0.31 -8.59
N PHE A 46 -3.60 -0.97 -7.59
CA PHE A 46 -5.06 -1.01 -7.39
C PHE A 46 -5.37 -1.48 -5.97
N VAL A 47 -6.64 -1.30 -5.60
CA VAL A 47 -7.20 -1.83 -4.35
C VAL A 47 -8.36 -2.72 -4.76
N ASP A 48 -8.44 -3.94 -4.24
CA ASP A 48 -9.50 -4.87 -4.61
C ASP A 48 -10.79 -4.64 -3.81
N SER A 49 -11.79 -5.46 -4.08
CA SER A 49 -13.11 -5.33 -3.43
C SER A 49 -13.08 -5.68 -1.95
N MET A 50 -12.02 -6.32 -1.48
CA MET A 50 -11.83 -6.65 -0.07
C MET A 50 -11.07 -5.56 0.69
N GLY A 51 -10.58 -4.54 -0.02
CA GLY A 51 -9.78 -3.48 0.59
C GLY A 51 -8.30 -3.81 0.67
N THR A 52 -7.84 -4.88 0.03
CA THR A 52 -6.43 -5.21 -0.04
C THR A 52 -5.76 -4.30 -1.06
N ILE A 53 -4.64 -3.68 -0.66
CA ILE A 53 -3.88 -2.79 -1.51
C ILE A 53 -2.82 -3.61 -2.25
N PHE A 54 -2.79 -3.51 -3.58
CA PHE A 54 -1.80 -4.22 -4.38
C PHE A 54 -0.81 -3.24 -4.98
N PRO A 55 0.34 -3.07 -4.33
CA PRO A 55 1.39 -2.23 -4.88
C PRO A 55 2.31 -3.04 -5.79
N GLU A 56 3.04 -2.33 -6.62
CA GLU A 56 4.24 -2.86 -7.23
C GLU A 56 5.39 -2.35 -6.36
N TRP A 57 6.04 -3.25 -5.64
CA TRP A 57 7.14 -2.91 -4.76
C TRP A 57 8.40 -2.63 -5.58
N ASP A 58 9.25 -1.73 -5.08
CA ASP A 58 10.47 -1.35 -5.81
C ASP A 58 11.45 -2.52 -5.96
N ASN A 59 11.27 -3.60 -5.19
CA ASN A 59 12.04 -4.84 -5.34
C ASN A 59 11.38 -5.82 -6.33
N ASN A 60 10.40 -5.36 -7.11
CA ASN A 60 9.65 -6.13 -8.11
C ASN A 60 8.72 -7.20 -7.53
N ARG A 61 8.44 -7.16 -6.23
CA ARG A 61 7.45 -8.04 -5.61
C ARG A 61 6.06 -7.43 -5.74
N THR A 62 5.04 -8.27 -5.66
CA THR A 62 3.65 -7.85 -5.87
C THR A 62 2.71 -8.27 -4.75
N ILE A 63 3.24 -8.67 -3.59
CA ILE A 63 2.41 -9.08 -2.47
C ILE A 63 1.54 -7.92 -1.98
N GLY A 64 0.27 -8.22 -1.67
CA GLY A 64 -0.68 -7.21 -1.23
C GLY A 64 -0.52 -6.82 0.23
N ILE A 65 -1.05 -5.65 0.58
CA ILE A 65 -1.12 -5.15 1.95
C ILE A 65 -2.57 -5.26 2.41
N VAL A 66 -2.76 -5.83 3.61
CA VAL A 66 -4.08 -5.90 4.25
C VAL A 66 -4.11 -4.83 5.35
N PRO A 67 -4.83 -3.71 5.13
CA PRO A 67 -4.94 -2.66 6.15
C PRO A 67 -5.52 -3.25 7.45
N GLY A 68 -4.91 -2.88 8.58
CA GLY A 68 -5.30 -3.42 9.87
C GLY A 68 -4.45 -4.61 10.30
N GLU A 69 -3.86 -5.35 9.38
CA GLU A 69 -2.93 -6.44 9.69
C GLU A 69 -1.48 -6.03 9.41
N ASP A 70 -1.28 -5.35 8.29
CA ASP A 70 0.05 -4.87 7.90
C ASP A 70 0.14 -3.37 8.18
N SER A 71 1.32 -2.90 8.53
CA SER A 71 1.56 -1.48 8.79
C SER A 71 2.33 -0.85 7.65
N PHE A 72 1.85 0.28 7.17
CA PHE A 72 2.46 0.99 6.04
C PHE A 72 2.09 2.46 6.15
N ARG A 73 2.70 3.29 5.33
CA ARG A 73 2.41 4.73 5.29
C ARG A 73 2.58 5.27 3.87
N LYS A 74 1.92 6.38 3.60
CA LYS A 74 2.18 7.14 2.37
C LYS A 74 3.50 7.88 2.53
N LEU A 75 4.21 8.04 1.44
CA LEU A 75 5.36 8.93 1.41
C LEU A 75 4.88 10.37 1.46
N THR A 76 5.69 11.23 2.08
CA THR A 76 5.44 12.67 2.04
C THR A 76 5.83 13.22 0.67
N GLN A 77 5.34 14.41 0.34
CA GLN A 77 5.73 15.07 -0.90
C GLN A 77 7.23 15.31 -0.96
N GLU A 78 7.84 15.67 0.17
CA GLU A 78 9.30 15.83 0.27
C GLU A 78 10.05 14.55 -0.09
N GLU A 79 9.56 13.42 0.43
CA GLU A 79 10.19 12.12 0.13
C GLU A 79 10.07 11.77 -1.33
N ILE A 80 8.91 12.03 -1.94
CA ILE A 80 8.70 11.77 -3.37
C ILE A 80 9.63 12.65 -4.21
N GLU A 81 9.75 13.92 -3.85
CA GLU A 81 10.66 14.83 -4.55
C GLU A 81 12.11 14.41 -4.41
N ALA A 82 12.50 13.96 -3.23
CA ALA A 82 13.86 13.47 -3.00
C ALA A 82 14.16 12.23 -3.85
N GLU A 83 13.19 11.32 -4.01
CA GLU A 83 13.35 10.16 -4.89
C GLU A 83 13.57 10.59 -6.34
N ASN A 84 12.80 11.56 -6.82
CA ASN A 84 12.90 12.05 -8.19
C ASN A 84 14.24 12.73 -8.44
N GLN A 85 14.76 13.47 -7.47
CA GLN A 85 16.05 14.12 -7.58
C GLN A 85 17.21 13.12 -7.62
N SER A 86 17.11 12.04 -6.84
CA SER A 86 18.19 11.05 -6.78
C SER A 86 18.26 10.17 -8.03
N MET A 87 17.24 10.22 -8.89
CA MET A 87 17.19 9.48 -10.15
C MET A 87 17.75 10.27 -11.34
N SER A 88 18.08 11.51 -11.14
CA SER A 88 18.56 12.38 -12.22
C SER A 88 20.07 12.34 -12.38
#